data_17eb4b685466e788cb58b324d6cb0fbd
#
_entry.id   17eb4b685466e788cb58b324d6cb0fbd
#
_cell.length_a   1.000
_cell.length_b   1.000
_cell.length_c   1.000
_cell.angle_alpha   90.00
_cell.angle_beta   90.00
_cell.angle_gamma   90.00
#
_symmetry.space_group_name_H-M   'P 1'
#
loop_
_entity.id
_entity.type
_entity.pdbx_description
1 polymer ?
#
loop_
_entity_poly.entity_id
_entity_poly.type
_entity_poly.pdbx_seq_one_letter_code
_entity_poly.pdbx_strand_id
1 'polypeptide(L)'
;EGHPNSTSRQHLQKLYDLGFRRVSFGVQDYSEKVQKAIHREQPFHNVAKVTFWAKEIGYTSIGHDIIFGLPFQEIDDVIDTIEKTKSLEPDRLAFYSYAHVPWIKGNGQRGFKDEDVPKDDAKRKLYEIGKELLYENEYYEIGMDHFALKTDSLYKAFKNNTLHRN
;
A
#
# COMPACT_ATOMS: atom_id res chain seq x y z
N GLU A 1 -1.74 -4.32 10.69
CA GLU A 1 -0.97 -3.38 9.86
C GLU A 1 0.24 -2.87 10.64
N GLY A 2 1.41 -2.79 9.98
CA GLY A 2 2.65 -2.29 10.55
C GLY A 2 3.08 -0.97 9.89
N HIS A 3 3.66 -0.07 10.71
CA HIS A 3 4.31 1.13 10.17
C HIS A 3 5.79 0.83 9.95
N PRO A 4 6.33 0.90 8.72
CA PRO A 4 7.71 0.50 8.41
C PRO A 4 8.80 1.15 9.29
N ASN A 5 8.64 2.43 9.64
CA ASN A 5 9.63 3.14 10.46
C ASN A 5 9.66 2.67 11.92
N SER A 6 8.58 2.10 12.45
CA SER A 6 8.46 1.68 13.85
C SER A 6 8.40 0.17 14.07
N THR A 7 8.28 -0.61 12.98
CA THR A 7 8.25 -2.07 13.05
C THR A 7 9.65 -2.63 13.19
N SER A 8 9.91 -3.42 14.22
CA SER A 8 11.18 -4.12 14.41
C SER A 8 11.07 -5.60 14.06
N ARG A 9 12.22 -6.23 13.74
CA ARG A 9 12.26 -7.68 13.51
C ARG A 9 11.74 -8.46 14.73
N GLN A 10 12.05 -7.98 15.94
CA GLN A 10 11.59 -8.61 17.17
C GLN A 10 10.07 -8.55 17.33
N HIS A 11 9.41 -7.43 16.93
CA HIS A 11 7.95 -7.35 16.92
C HIS A 11 7.34 -8.37 15.95
N LEU A 12 7.87 -8.45 14.73
CA LEU A 12 7.40 -9.42 13.74
C LEU A 12 7.58 -10.86 14.25
N GLN A 13 8.73 -11.18 14.83
CA GLN A 13 8.98 -12.52 15.37
C GLN A 13 7.99 -12.87 16.49
N LYS A 14 7.77 -11.97 17.46
CA LYS A 14 6.81 -12.22 18.54
C LYS A 14 5.39 -12.43 18.04
N LEU A 15 4.95 -11.63 17.06
CA LEU A 15 3.62 -11.80 16.47
C LEU A 15 3.52 -13.13 15.71
N TYR A 16 4.57 -13.52 15.01
CA TYR A 16 4.62 -14.82 14.33
C TYR A 16 4.54 -15.99 15.32
N ASP A 17 5.28 -15.92 16.43
CA ASP A 17 5.26 -16.93 17.49
C ASP A 17 3.87 -17.05 18.15
N LEU A 18 3.11 -15.93 18.22
CA LEU A 18 1.73 -15.89 18.68
C LEU A 18 0.70 -16.40 17.64
N GLY A 19 1.14 -16.82 16.45
CA GLY A 19 0.27 -17.41 15.43
C GLY A 19 -0.14 -16.45 14.30
N PHE A 20 0.29 -15.19 14.29
CA PHE A 20 0.02 -14.30 13.15
C PHE A 20 0.85 -14.74 11.94
N ARG A 21 0.20 -14.90 10.79
CA ARG A 21 0.84 -15.40 9.56
C ARG A 21 0.77 -14.42 8.40
N ARG A 22 0.03 -13.34 8.56
CA ARG A 22 -0.14 -12.27 7.55
C ARG A 22 0.20 -10.94 8.18
N VAL A 23 0.82 -10.06 7.40
CA VAL A 23 1.16 -8.70 7.80
C VAL A 23 0.97 -7.77 6.61
N SER A 24 0.49 -6.55 6.84
CA SER A 24 0.57 -5.46 5.85
C SER A 24 1.39 -4.31 6.38
N PHE A 25 2.02 -3.58 5.46
CA PHE A 25 2.79 -2.39 5.75
C PHE A 25 2.22 -1.21 4.99
N GLY A 26 1.89 -0.14 5.72
CA GLY A 26 1.45 1.09 5.12
C GLY A 26 2.59 1.82 4.43
N VAL A 27 2.69 1.71 3.12
CA VAL A 27 3.70 2.37 2.27
C VAL A 27 3.25 3.78 1.92
N GLN A 28 2.02 3.93 1.47
CA GLN A 28 1.35 5.13 0.97
C GLN A 28 1.91 5.59 -0.38
N ASP A 29 3.11 6.14 -0.42
CA ASP A 29 3.81 6.65 -1.60
C ASP A 29 5.32 6.75 -1.31
N TYR A 30 6.18 6.70 -2.33
CA TYR A 30 7.62 6.84 -2.19
C TYR A 30 8.17 8.22 -2.63
N SER A 31 7.34 9.07 -3.21
CA SER A 31 7.74 10.43 -3.59
C SER A 31 7.97 11.31 -2.36
N GLU A 32 9.15 11.92 -2.24
CA GLU A 32 9.48 12.80 -1.11
C GLU A 32 8.52 13.97 -0.96
N LYS A 33 8.09 14.58 -2.08
CA LYS A 33 7.16 15.72 -2.06
C LYS A 33 5.81 15.30 -1.48
N VAL A 34 5.32 14.10 -1.86
CA VAL A 34 4.07 13.52 -1.36
C VAL A 34 4.22 13.16 0.12
N GLN A 35 5.28 12.46 0.50
CA GLN A 35 5.55 12.06 1.88
C GLN A 35 5.61 13.27 2.84
N LYS A 36 6.28 14.35 2.43
CA LYS A 36 6.33 15.60 3.20
C LYS A 36 4.96 16.24 3.38
N ALA A 37 4.15 16.26 2.31
CA ALA A 37 2.80 16.81 2.36
C ALA A 37 1.88 16.07 3.33
N ILE A 38 1.99 14.75 3.41
CA ILE A 38 1.19 13.93 4.33
C ILE A 38 1.86 13.71 5.70
N HIS A 39 2.97 14.38 5.97
CA HIS A 39 3.77 14.24 7.21
C HIS A 39 4.17 12.80 7.52
N ARG A 40 4.52 12.03 6.49
CA ARG A 40 4.89 10.62 6.62
C ARG A 40 6.14 10.30 5.81
N GLU A 41 7.27 10.86 6.24
CA GLU A 41 8.56 10.56 5.63
C GLU A 41 8.98 9.11 5.94
N GLN A 42 9.01 8.28 4.90
CA GLN A 42 9.21 6.85 5.01
C GLN A 42 10.08 6.36 3.86
N PRO A 43 11.41 6.31 4.06
CA PRO A 43 12.34 5.91 3.02
C PRO A 43 12.09 4.47 2.54
N PHE A 44 12.26 4.23 1.25
CA PHE A 44 12.10 2.91 0.62
C PHE A 44 12.85 1.79 1.37
N HIS A 45 14.08 2.06 1.82
CA HIS A 45 14.89 1.04 2.51
C HIS A 45 14.25 0.56 3.83
N ASN A 46 13.42 1.37 4.50
CA ASN A 46 12.70 0.92 5.70
C ASN A 46 11.58 -0.05 5.34
N VAL A 47 10.86 0.19 4.23
CA VAL A 47 9.86 -0.76 3.72
C VAL A 47 10.53 -2.05 3.27
N ALA A 48 11.61 -1.95 2.50
CA ALA A 48 12.38 -3.12 2.05
C ALA A 48 12.85 -3.97 3.23
N LYS A 49 13.38 -3.34 4.27
CA LYS A 49 13.85 -4.00 5.48
C LYS A 49 12.76 -4.79 6.21
N VAL A 50 11.61 -4.18 6.46
CA VAL A 50 10.52 -4.87 7.18
C VAL A 50 9.88 -5.96 6.34
N THR A 51 9.77 -5.77 5.03
CA THR A 51 9.30 -6.78 4.08
C THR A 51 10.25 -7.98 4.06
N PHE A 52 11.55 -7.74 3.98
CA PHE A 52 12.57 -8.78 4.04
C PHE A 52 12.49 -9.58 5.35
N TRP A 53 12.42 -8.90 6.49
CA TRP A 53 12.27 -9.57 7.78
C TRP A 53 11.00 -10.44 7.87
N ALA A 54 9.89 -9.94 7.35
CA ALA A 54 8.66 -10.72 7.33
C ALA A 54 8.79 -11.99 6.47
N LYS A 55 9.46 -11.89 5.30
CA LYS A 55 9.78 -13.06 4.45
C LYS A 55 10.67 -14.07 5.17
N GLU A 56 11.77 -13.61 5.79
CA GLU A 56 12.69 -14.47 6.53
C GLU A 56 12.04 -15.20 7.72
N ILE A 57 11.16 -14.53 8.45
CA ILE A 57 10.43 -15.10 9.58
C ILE A 57 9.43 -16.17 9.12
N GLY A 58 8.94 -16.08 7.87
CA GLY A 58 8.03 -17.06 7.29
C GLY A 58 6.57 -16.62 7.25
N TYR A 59 6.29 -15.31 7.26
CA TYR A 59 4.93 -14.83 6.99
C TYR A 59 4.44 -15.33 5.64
N THR A 60 3.23 -15.87 5.60
CA THR A 60 2.66 -16.53 4.41
C THR A 60 1.95 -15.59 3.46
N SER A 61 1.73 -14.35 3.88
CA SER A 61 1.20 -13.29 3.04
C SER A 61 1.61 -11.94 3.58
N ILE A 62 2.29 -11.15 2.75
CA ILE A 62 2.77 -9.82 3.05
C ILE A 62 2.04 -8.85 2.14
N GLY A 63 1.37 -7.85 2.73
CA GLY A 63 0.66 -6.80 2.03
C GLY A 63 1.38 -5.47 2.07
N HIS A 64 1.25 -4.68 1.01
CA HIS A 64 1.62 -3.26 1.02
C HIS A 64 0.39 -2.42 0.71
N ASP A 65 0.19 -1.36 1.50
CA ASP A 65 -0.90 -0.41 1.31
C ASP A 65 -0.34 0.85 0.65
N ILE A 66 -0.76 1.12 -0.58
CA ILE A 66 -0.39 2.29 -1.38
C ILE A 66 -1.62 3.14 -1.68
N ILE A 67 -1.44 4.43 -1.87
CA ILE A 67 -2.55 5.38 -2.01
C ILE A 67 -2.38 6.20 -3.28
N PHE A 68 -3.47 6.36 -4.04
CA PHE A 68 -3.54 7.29 -5.15
C PHE A 68 -4.39 8.51 -4.83
N GLY A 69 -4.09 9.62 -5.49
CA GLY A 69 -4.78 10.90 -5.28
C GLY A 69 -4.30 11.65 -4.04
N LEU A 70 -3.09 11.39 -3.57
CA LEU A 70 -2.44 12.14 -2.50
C LEU A 70 -2.09 13.57 -2.96
N PRO A 71 -1.92 14.54 -2.02
CA PRO A 71 -1.50 15.88 -2.38
C PRO A 71 -0.21 15.89 -3.18
N PHE A 72 -0.14 16.71 -4.23
CA PHE A 72 0.98 16.84 -5.18
C PHE A 72 1.37 15.57 -5.94
N GLN A 73 0.62 14.49 -5.80
CA GLN A 73 0.90 13.22 -6.49
C GLN A 73 0.62 13.35 -7.99
N GLU A 74 1.57 12.98 -8.80
CA GLU A 74 1.52 12.95 -10.26
C GLU A 74 1.61 11.50 -10.78
N ILE A 75 1.42 11.32 -12.08
CA ILE A 75 1.46 10.01 -12.73
C ILE A 75 2.80 9.31 -12.49
N ASP A 76 3.90 10.03 -12.65
CA ASP A 76 5.25 9.48 -12.45
C ASP A 76 5.49 9.02 -11.00
N ASP A 77 4.86 9.68 -10.01
CA ASP A 77 4.94 9.25 -8.61
C ASP A 77 4.23 7.90 -8.41
N VAL A 78 3.06 7.71 -9.03
CA VAL A 78 2.32 6.43 -8.97
C VAL A 78 3.11 5.32 -9.66
N ILE A 79 3.69 5.59 -10.83
CA ILE A 79 4.52 4.62 -11.56
C ILE A 79 5.71 4.20 -10.70
N ASP A 80 6.49 5.15 -10.19
CA ASP A 80 7.66 4.89 -9.33
C ASP A 80 7.29 4.10 -8.07
N THR A 81 6.16 4.48 -7.45
CA THR A 81 5.66 3.79 -6.24
C THR A 81 5.30 2.34 -6.53
N ILE A 82 4.63 2.06 -7.64
CA ILE A 82 4.25 0.69 -8.01
C ILE A 82 5.49 -0.14 -8.38
N GLU A 83 6.42 0.42 -9.16
CA GLU A 83 7.65 -0.28 -9.54
C GLU A 83 8.53 -0.61 -8.32
N LYS A 84 8.72 0.33 -7.42
CA LYS A 84 9.44 0.10 -6.16
C LYS A 84 8.73 -0.95 -5.29
N THR A 85 7.41 -0.86 -5.16
CA THR A 85 6.62 -1.83 -4.41
C THR A 85 6.76 -3.22 -5.01
N LYS A 86 6.63 -3.34 -6.35
CA LYS A 86 6.83 -4.61 -7.06
C LYS A 86 8.21 -5.21 -6.81
N SER A 87 9.27 -4.40 -6.77
CA SER A 87 10.63 -4.89 -6.53
C SER A 87 10.79 -5.61 -5.18
N LEU A 88 9.89 -5.38 -4.25
CA LEU A 88 9.83 -6.05 -2.96
C LEU A 88 8.92 -7.29 -2.96
N GLU A 89 8.21 -7.55 -4.05
CA GLU A 89 7.35 -8.72 -4.26
C GLU A 89 6.40 -8.99 -3.08
N PRO A 90 5.54 -8.04 -2.67
CA PRO A 90 4.49 -8.35 -1.71
C PRO A 90 3.47 -9.32 -2.32
N ASP A 91 2.82 -10.13 -1.49
CA ASP A 91 1.78 -11.08 -1.95
C ASP A 91 0.47 -10.36 -2.28
N ARG A 92 0.23 -9.21 -1.64
CA ARG A 92 -0.99 -8.39 -1.77
C ARG A 92 -0.67 -6.92 -1.85
N LEU A 93 -1.57 -6.20 -2.50
CA LEU A 93 -1.56 -4.75 -2.52
C LEU A 93 -2.97 -4.23 -2.20
N ALA A 94 -3.04 -3.19 -1.41
CA ALA A 94 -4.21 -2.33 -1.35
C ALA A 94 -3.85 -1.02 -2.06
N PHE A 95 -4.65 -0.65 -3.05
CA PHE A 95 -4.47 0.58 -3.83
C PHE A 95 -5.64 1.52 -3.56
N TYR A 96 -5.55 2.21 -2.42
CA TYR A 96 -6.63 3.02 -1.90
C TYR A 96 -6.70 4.42 -2.51
N SER A 97 -7.93 4.90 -2.67
CA SER A 97 -8.20 6.30 -2.98
C SER A 97 -7.98 7.19 -1.75
N TYR A 98 -7.18 8.24 -1.88
CA TYR A 98 -7.05 9.25 -0.81
C TYR A 98 -8.39 9.91 -0.52
N ALA A 99 -8.81 9.89 0.75
CA ALA A 99 -9.99 10.59 1.24
C ALA A 99 -9.59 11.94 1.85
N HIS A 100 -9.91 13.03 1.13
CA HIS A 100 -9.68 14.37 1.63
C HIS A 100 -10.83 14.82 2.53
N VAL A 101 -10.57 14.95 3.83
CA VAL A 101 -11.56 15.28 4.88
C VAL A 101 -11.06 16.39 5.80
N PRO A 102 -10.77 17.60 5.26
CA PRO A 102 -10.10 18.68 5.99
C PRO A 102 -10.91 19.22 7.18
N TRP A 103 -12.23 18.97 7.20
CA TRP A 103 -13.13 19.34 8.28
C TRP A 103 -13.01 18.48 9.54
N ILE A 104 -12.38 17.31 9.46
CA ILE A 104 -12.14 16.46 10.63
C ILE A 104 -10.91 16.98 11.39
N LYS A 105 -11.11 17.44 12.61
CA LYS A 105 -10.01 17.92 13.46
C LYS A 105 -9.06 16.78 13.83
N GLY A 106 -7.75 17.04 13.73
CA GLY A 106 -6.72 16.09 14.17
C GLY A 106 -6.34 15.02 13.15
N ASN A 107 -6.87 15.07 11.93
CA ASN A 107 -6.58 14.08 10.88
C ASN A 107 -5.22 14.24 10.18
N GLY A 108 -4.40 15.22 10.56
CA GLY A 108 -3.09 15.47 9.94
C GLY A 108 -3.12 16.03 8.51
N GLN A 109 -4.30 16.25 7.93
CA GLN A 109 -4.47 16.81 6.57
C GLN A 109 -4.27 18.34 6.58
N ARG A 110 -3.08 18.78 6.96
CA ARG A 110 -2.68 20.19 7.06
C ARG A 110 -1.35 20.39 6.38
N GLY A 111 -1.12 21.54 5.78
CA GLY A 111 0.12 21.88 5.11
C GLY A 111 0.03 21.82 3.57
N PHE A 112 -1.15 21.51 3.03
CA PHE A 112 -1.50 21.61 1.62
C PHE A 112 -2.92 22.17 1.48
N LYS A 113 -3.25 22.65 0.29
CA LYS A 113 -4.56 23.21 -0.01
C LYS A 113 -5.41 22.19 -0.80
N ASP A 114 -6.70 22.48 -0.88
CA ASP A 114 -7.66 21.68 -1.64
C ASP A 114 -7.31 21.57 -3.14
N GLU A 115 -6.62 22.58 -3.68
CA GLU A 115 -6.13 22.62 -5.06
C GLU A 115 -4.92 21.74 -5.32
N ASP A 116 -4.17 21.38 -4.26
CA ASP A 116 -3.00 20.51 -4.34
C ASP A 116 -3.37 19.01 -4.43
N VAL A 117 -4.64 18.69 -4.23
CA VAL A 117 -5.15 17.31 -4.26
C VAL A 117 -5.72 17.00 -5.64
N PRO A 118 -5.26 15.95 -6.33
CA PRO A 118 -5.84 15.53 -7.61
C PRO A 118 -7.34 15.22 -7.47
N LYS A 119 -8.15 15.78 -8.37
CA LYS A 119 -9.61 15.63 -8.39
C LYS A 119 -10.08 15.07 -9.72
N ASP A 120 -11.32 14.56 -9.71
CA ASP A 120 -12.06 14.16 -10.90
C ASP A 120 -11.20 13.33 -11.89
N ASP A 121 -11.07 13.82 -13.12
CA ASP A 121 -10.35 13.13 -14.20
C ASP A 121 -8.86 12.91 -13.87
N ALA A 122 -8.22 13.86 -13.19
CA ALA A 122 -6.83 13.71 -12.79
C ALA A 122 -6.66 12.54 -11.80
N LYS A 123 -7.51 12.46 -10.80
CA LYS A 123 -7.51 11.36 -9.82
C LYS A 123 -7.88 10.03 -10.47
N ARG A 124 -8.86 10.04 -11.38
CA ARG A 124 -9.25 8.87 -12.15
C ARG A 124 -8.09 8.32 -12.98
N LYS A 125 -7.33 9.21 -13.62
CA LYS A 125 -6.18 8.83 -14.44
C LYS A 125 -5.08 8.16 -13.61
N LEU A 126 -4.80 8.64 -12.38
CA LEU A 126 -3.86 8.00 -11.45
C LEU A 126 -4.29 6.56 -11.14
N TYR A 127 -5.58 6.34 -10.90
CA TYR A 127 -6.13 5.00 -10.65
C TYR A 127 -5.97 4.08 -11.85
N GLU A 128 -6.39 4.53 -13.05
CA GLU A 128 -6.35 3.68 -14.24
C GLU A 128 -4.92 3.26 -14.59
N ILE A 129 -3.96 4.20 -14.55
CA ILE A 129 -2.55 3.89 -14.79
C ILE A 129 -2.02 2.92 -13.72
N GLY A 130 -2.30 3.18 -12.45
CA GLY A 130 -1.86 2.31 -11.38
C GLY A 130 -2.46 0.91 -11.50
N LYS A 131 -3.72 0.79 -11.83
CA LYS A 131 -4.39 -0.48 -12.05
C LYS A 131 -3.80 -1.26 -13.22
N GLU A 132 -3.53 -0.59 -14.36
CA GLU A 132 -2.89 -1.20 -15.52
C GLU A 132 -1.52 -1.78 -15.16
N LEU A 133 -0.67 -1.00 -14.49
CA LEU A 133 0.64 -1.44 -14.02
C LEU A 133 0.56 -2.62 -13.04
N LEU A 134 -0.44 -2.64 -12.15
CA LEU A 134 -0.64 -3.77 -11.25
C LEU A 134 -0.99 -5.05 -12.03
N TYR A 135 -1.84 -4.98 -13.04
CA TYR A 135 -2.15 -6.13 -13.90
C TYR A 135 -0.94 -6.61 -14.70
N GLU A 136 -0.16 -5.70 -15.28
CA GLU A 136 1.08 -6.04 -15.99
C GLU A 136 2.09 -6.76 -15.09
N ASN A 137 2.01 -6.50 -13.78
CA ASN A 137 2.84 -7.12 -12.76
C ASN A 137 2.19 -8.32 -12.06
N GLU A 138 1.18 -8.92 -12.68
CA GLU A 138 0.48 -10.12 -12.22
C GLU A 138 -0.29 -9.97 -10.88
N TYR A 139 -0.59 -8.73 -10.46
CA TYR A 139 -1.51 -8.48 -9.37
C TYR A 139 -2.94 -8.35 -9.92
N TYR A 140 -3.82 -9.21 -9.47
CA TYR A 140 -5.20 -9.29 -9.94
C TYR A 140 -6.16 -8.66 -8.92
N GLU A 141 -7.08 -7.87 -9.42
CA GLU A 141 -8.10 -7.23 -8.59
C GLU A 141 -9.03 -8.27 -7.95
N ILE A 142 -9.16 -8.18 -6.63
CA ILE A 142 -10.03 -9.03 -5.82
C ILE A 142 -11.33 -8.30 -5.47
N GLY A 143 -11.31 -6.98 -5.56
CA GLY A 143 -12.37 -6.06 -5.18
C GLY A 143 -12.03 -5.24 -3.94
N MET A 144 -12.76 -4.12 -3.75
CA MET A 144 -12.52 -3.16 -2.67
C MET A 144 -11.06 -2.70 -2.59
N ASP A 145 -10.54 -2.27 -3.74
CA ASP A 145 -9.18 -1.73 -3.91
C ASP A 145 -8.04 -2.70 -3.56
N HIS A 146 -8.34 -4.01 -3.41
CA HIS A 146 -7.34 -5.04 -3.13
C HIS A 146 -6.94 -5.78 -4.40
N PHE A 147 -5.64 -6.05 -4.49
CA PHE A 147 -4.99 -6.81 -5.53
C PHE A 147 -4.12 -7.92 -4.90
N ALA A 148 -4.00 -9.05 -5.55
CA ALA A 148 -3.18 -10.16 -5.07
C ALA A 148 -2.54 -10.94 -6.21
N LEU A 149 -1.37 -11.53 -5.93
CA LEU A 149 -0.75 -12.53 -6.79
C LEU A 149 -1.59 -13.81 -6.82
N LYS A 150 -1.55 -14.57 -7.90
CA LYS A 150 -2.26 -15.87 -8.02
C LYS A 150 -1.88 -16.89 -6.95
N THR A 151 -0.67 -16.78 -6.43
CA THR A 151 -0.14 -17.64 -5.37
C THR A 151 -0.77 -17.37 -4.01
N ASP A 152 -1.25 -16.15 -3.77
CA ASP A 152 -1.82 -15.76 -2.49
C ASP A 152 -3.18 -16.41 -2.20
N SER A 153 -3.44 -16.70 -0.93
CA SER A 153 -4.69 -17.31 -0.48
C SER A 153 -5.93 -16.44 -0.73
N LEU A 154 -5.78 -15.11 -0.77
CA LEU A 154 -6.88 -14.19 -1.07
C LEU A 154 -7.36 -14.36 -2.51
N TYR A 155 -6.44 -14.45 -3.49
CA TYR A 155 -6.79 -14.71 -4.88
C TYR A 155 -7.47 -16.08 -5.05
N LYS A 156 -6.93 -17.11 -4.39
CA LYS A 156 -7.51 -18.46 -4.43
C LYS A 156 -8.93 -18.48 -3.85
N ALA A 157 -9.15 -17.81 -2.71
CA ALA A 157 -10.48 -17.68 -2.11
C ALA A 157 -11.46 -16.92 -3.02
N PHE A 158 -10.99 -15.87 -3.68
CA PHE A 158 -11.78 -15.11 -4.66
C PHE A 158 -12.21 -16.00 -5.84
N LYS A 159 -11.27 -16.74 -6.44
CA LYS A 159 -11.56 -17.64 -7.56
C LYS A 159 -12.49 -18.79 -7.21
N ASN A 160 -12.40 -19.27 -5.99
CA ASN A 160 -13.22 -20.40 -5.50
C ASN A 160 -14.55 -19.94 -4.89
N ASN A 161 -14.89 -18.65 -4.95
CA ASN A 161 -16.09 -18.08 -4.32
C ASN A 161 -16.20 -18.39 -2.81
N THR A 162 -15.06 -18.51 -2.13
CA THR A 162 -14.97 -18.75 -0.68
C THR A 162 -14.50 -17.53 0.10
N LEU A 163 -14.54 -16.37 -0.53
CA LEU A 163 -14.15 -15.11 0.11
C LEU A 163 -15.25 -14.68 1.10
N HIS A 164 -14.86 -14.55 2.36
CA HIS A 164 -15.73 -14.00 3.40
C HIS A 164 -15.28 -12.59 3.78
N ARG A 165 -16.25 -11.71 3.95
CA ARG A 165 -16.03 -10.36 4.52
C ARG A 165 -16.46 -10.40 5.97
N ASN A 166 -15.61 -9.88 6.83
CA ASN A 166 -15.95 -9.62 8.23
C ASN A 166 -16.56 -8.23 8.38
#